data_32691b7b382bf2551cedd1386ed96114
#
_entry.id   32691b7b382bf2551cedd1386ed96114
#
_cell.length_a   1.000
_cell.length_b   1.000
_cell.length_c   1.000
_cell.angle_alpha   90.00
_cell.angle_beta   90.00
_cell.angle_gamma   90.00
#
_symmetry.space_group_name_H-M   'P 1'
#
loop_
_entity.id
_entity.type
_entity.pdbx_description
1 polymer ?
#
loop_
_entity_poly.entity_id
_entity_poly.type
_entity_poly.pdbx_seq_one_letter_code
_entity_poly.pdbx_strand_id
1 'polypeptide(L)'
;MANDSFIFQHFEEKIREDIKGLELEYTTNLEFLRSIDLSRNHITGEIPLEVMSLCASINLNLSRNNLSGTIPLTIGSLSKIESLDLSMNALSGPIPQSLSSLNFLSYLNLSFNKLYGRISTGYQLQTLDDPSIYIGNGGLCGVPLLKSCPGDDKPSFVNQPTETKLTKDNHELLMWFYAGLGPGFFVGFIGVLCTLLFKTSWRYTYFKCLEITFNKVLSGISIKRNRR
;
A
#
# COMPACT_ATOMS: atom_id res chain seq x y z
N MET A 1 4.85 19.99 56.97
CA MET A 1 4.05 19.14 56.08
C MET A 1 4.31 19.64 54.68
N ALA A 2 5.25 19.02 53.99
CA ALA A 2 5.59 19.39 52.62
C ALA A 2 4.68 18.61 51.69
N ASN A 3 3.94 19.36 50.84
CA ASN A 3 3.17 18.78 49.74
C ASN A 3 4.11 18.50 48.57
N ASP A 4 4.56 17.27 48.48
CA ASP A 4 5.19 16.78 47.25
C ASP A 4 4.12 16.50 46.22
N SER A 5 3.77 17.54 45.46
CA SER A 5 3.03 17.36 44.23
C SER A 5 3.98 16.81 43.16
N PHE A 6 3.98 15.50 43.01
CA PHE A 6 4.62 14.85 41.85
C PHE A 6 3.98 15.37 40.58
N ILE A 7 4.64 16.29 39.91
CA ILE A 7 4.34 16.71 38.56
C ILE A 7 4.78 15.53 37.68
N PHE A 8 3.81 14.67 37.28
CA PHE A 8 4.01 13.76 36.19
C PHE A 8 4.17 14.60 34.91
N GLN A 9 5.41 14.90 34.55
CA GLN A 9 5.70 15.35 33.20
C GLN A 9 5.36 14.20 32.26
N HIS A 10 4.25 14.35 31.55
CA HIS A 10 3.92 13.50 30.42
C HIS A 10 4.97 13.81 29.35
N PHE A 11 6.01 12.98 29.26
CA PHE A 11 6.85 12.96 28.08
C PHE A 11 5.99 12.40 26.93
N GLU A 12 5.56 13.26 26.03
CA GLU A 12 5.03 12.82 24.75
C GLU A 12 6.21 12.24 23.96
N GLU A 13 6.38 10.94 24.02
CA GLU A 13 7.31 10.24 23.11
C GLU A 13 6.78 10.37 21.70
N LYS A 14 7.56 11.03 20.83
CA LYS A 14 7.30 11.14 19.41
C LYS A 14 8.23 10.21 18.68
N ILE A 15 7.66 9.21 18.01
CA ILE A 15 8.41 8.30 17.16
C ILE A 15 8.14 8.65 15.70
N ARG A 16 9.21 8.82 14.92
CA ARG A 16 9.15 8.99 13.47
C ARG A 16 9.57 7.69 12.82
N GLU A 17 8.74 7.21 11.91
CA GLU A 17 9.00 5.99 11.16
C GLU A 17 8.67 6.16 9.69
N ASP A 18 9.48 5.52 8.85
CA ASP A 18 9.25 5.46 7.41
C ASP A 18 8.41 4.21 7.10
N ILE A 19 7.09 4.41 6.96
CA ILE A 19 6.15 3.34 6.66
C ILE A 19 5.53 3.59 5.29
N LYS A 20 5.60 2.59 4.42
CA LYS A 20 5.07 2.66 3.05
C LYS A 20 5.66 3.84 2.23
N GLY A 21 6.95 4.14 2.49
CA GLY A 21 7.65 5.24 1.83
C GLY A 21 7.25 6.64 2.30
N LEU A 22 6.50 6.74 3.39
CA LEU A 22 6.07 8.00 4.01
C LEU A 22 6.65 8.10 5.42
N GLU A 23 7.28 9.24 5.74
CA GLU A 23 7.71 9.55 7.10
C GLU A 23 6.48 9.95 7.92
N LEU A 24 6.13 9.11 8.91
CA LEU A 24 4.98 9.29 9.79
C LEU A 24 5.45 9.56 11.21
N GLU A 25 4.80 10.50 11.90
CA GLU A 25 5.07 10.82 13.30
C GLU A 25 3.94 10.25 14.17
N TYR A 26 4.32 9.37 15.10
CA TYR A 26 3.40 8.75 16.06
C TYR A 26 3.60 9.38 17.43
N THR A 27 2.50 9.83 18.04
CA THR A 27 2.48 10.43 19.38
C THR A 27 1.61 9.64 20.36
N THR A 28 0.67 8.83 19.82
CA THR A 28 -0.27 8.03 20.60
C THR A 28 -0.33 6.62 20.01
N ASN A 29 -0.75 5.65 20.82
CA ASN A 29 -0.90 4.24 20.37
C ASN A 29 0.44 3.53 20.02
N LEU A 30 1.55 3.96 20.60
CA LEU A 30 2.89 3.37 20.37
C LEU A 30 2.93 1.87 20.71
N GLU A 31 2.11 1.42 21.66
CA GLU A 31 1.99 0.01 22.05
C GLU A 31 1.47 -0.91 20.92
N PHE A 32 0.80 -0.35 19.92
CA PHE A 32 0.30 -1.08 18.75
C PHE A 32 1.24 -0.99 17.55
N LEU A 33 2.28 -0.16 17.62
CA LEU A 33 3.26 0.01 16.57
C LEU A 33 4.20 -1.20 16.54
N ARG A 34 3.95 -2.10 15.61
CA ARG A 34 4.78 -3.30 15.38
C ARG A 34 5.66 -3.07 14.16
N SER A 35 6.52 -2.08 14.27
CA SER A 35 7.41 -1.64 13.22
C SER A 35 8.86 -1.85 13.60
N ILE A 36 9.66 -2.22 12.62
CA ILE A 36 11.12 -2.31 12.71
C ILE A 36 11.68 -1.46 11.58
N ASP A 37 12.19 -0.29 11.94
CA ASP A 37 12.90 0.58 11.01
C ASP A 37 14.39 0.65 11.40
N LEU A 38 15.21 0.02 10.56
CA LEU A 38 16.67 0.06 10.63
C LEU A 38 17.25 0.73 9.39
N SER A 39 16.45 1.49 8.67
CA SER A 39 16.89 2.15 7.45
C SER A 39 17.99 3.19 7.68
N ARG A 40 18.70 3.53 6.61
CA ARG A 40 19.71 4.59 6.63
C ARG A 40 20.83 4.38 7.66
N ASN A 41 21.26 3.12 7.81
CA ASN A 41 22.37 2.72 8.66
C ASN A 41 23.53 2.18 7.81
N HIS A 42 24.55 1.65 8.47
CA HIS A 42 25.70 1.00 7.81
C HIS A 42 25.72 -0.50 8.09
N ILE A 43 24.56 -1.13 8.21
CA ILE A 43 24.44 -2.55 8.52
C ILE A 43 24.99 -3.35 7.34
N THR A 44 25.88 -4.28 7.63
CA THR A 44 26.55 -5.18 6.65
C THR A 44 26.21 -6.64 6.93
N GLY A 45 26.53 -7.50 6.01
CA GLY A 45 26.28 -8.93 6.12
C GLY A 45 24.94 -9.35 5.54
N GLU A 46 24.53 -10.55 5.82
CA GLU A 46 23.27 -11.12 5.34
C GLU A 46 22.10 -10.75 6.26
N ILE A 47 20.89 -10.81 5.74
CA ILE A 47 19.68 -10.68 6.57
C ILE A 47 19.57 -11.91 7.47
N PRO A 48 19.63 -11.77 8.82
CA PRO A 48 19.56 -12.91 9.72
C PRO A 48 18.22 -13.65 9.59
N LEU A 49 18.24 -14.98 9.63
CA LEU A 49 17.01 -15.78 9.55
C LEU A 49 16.07 -15.54 10.74
N GLU A 50 16.62 -15.13 11.85
CA GLU A 50 15.89 -14.78 13.08
C GLU A 50 14.90 -13.63 12.86
N VAL A 51 15.19 -12.71 11.93
CA VAL A 51 14.26 -11.63 11.54
C VAL A 51 12.95 -12.21 11.01
N MET A 52 12.99 -13.38 10.38
CA MET A 52 11.81 -14.05 9.85
C MET A 52 10.90 -14.64 10.94
N SER A 53 11.37 -14.73 12.18
CA SER A 53 10.55 -15.14 13.33
C SER A 53 9.68 -14.00 13.90
N LEU A 54 9.89 -12.77 13.44
CA LEU A 54 9.15 -11.58 13.86
C LEU A 54 7.77 -11.50 13.17
N CYS A 55 7.02 -12.59 13.21
CA CYS A 55 5.75 -12.78 12.49
C CYS A 55 4.62 -11.81 12.92
N ALA A 56 4.81 -11.07 14.02
CA ALA A 56 3.89 -10.03 14.47
C ALA A 56 4.17 -8.64 13.89
N SER A 57 5.33 -8.44 13.21
CA SER A 57 5.69 -7.17 12.62
C SER A 57 4.78 -6.82 11.44
N ILE A 58 4.39 -5.54 11.37
CA ILE A 58 3.56 -4.97 10.30
C ILE A 58 4.45 -4.24 9.29
N ASN A 59 5.53 -3.61 9.77
CA ASN A 59 6.50 -2.91 8.94
C ASN A 59 7.92 -3.42 9.19
N LEU A 60 8.66 -3.66 8.12
CA LEU A 60 10.10 -3.96 8.16
C LEU A 60 10.81 -3.10 7.11
N ASN A 61 11.58 -2.16 7.59
CA ASN A 61 12.37 -1.27 6.75
C ASN A 61 13.88 -1.48 7.03
N LEU A 62 14.58 -2.09 6.08
CA LEU A 62 16.03 -2.31 6.10
C LEU A 62 16.72 -1.51 4.97
N SER A 63 16.04 -0.57 4.36
CA SER A 63 16.54 0.18 3.21
C SER A 63 17.76 1.03 3.52
N ARG A 64 18.53 1.36 2.48
CA ARG A 64 19.70 2.25 2.60
C ARG A 64 20.74 1.74 3.61
N ASN A 65 21.14 0.48 3.45
CA ASN A 65 22.17 -0.19 4.21
C ASN A 65 23.20 -0.84 3.26
N ASN A 66 24.13 -1.62 3.80
CA ASN A 66 25.11 -2.37 3.05
C ASN A 66 24.86 -3.88 3.16
N LEU A 67 23.60 -4.30 3.28
CA LEU A 67 23.21 -5.70 3.37
C LEU A 67 23.55 -6.43 2.08
N SER A 68 24.03 -7.65 2.22
CA SER A 68 24.47 -8.52 1.11
C SER A 68 23.82 -9.92 1.22
N GLY A 69 24.24 -10.86 0.39
CA GLY A 69 23.64 -12.18 0.36
C GLY A 69 22.25 -12.19 -0.32
N THR A 70 21.43 -13.16 0.02
CA THR A 70 20.12 -13.35 -0.60
C THR A 70 18.97 -12.93 0.32
N ILE A 71 17.84 -12.59 -0.27
CA ILE A 71 16.59 -12.48 0.51
C ILE A 71 16.27 -13.88 1.05
N PRO A 72 16.06 -14.05 2.37
CA PRO A 72 15.78 -15.35 2.95
C PRO A 72 14.58 -16.06 2.31
N LEU A 73 14.71 -17.35 2.02
CA LEU A 73 13.62 -18.14 1.45
C LEU A 73 12.40 -18.23 2.38
N THR A 74 12.62 -17.99 3.67
CA THR A 74 11.58 -17.98 4.71
C THR A 74 10.90 -16.64 4.86
N ILE A 75 11.14 -15.65 3.99
CA ILE A 75 10.51 -14.31 4.06
C ILE A 75 8.98 -14.40 4.14
N GLY A 76 8.38 -15.40 3.53
CA GLY A 76 6.93 -15.64 3.58
C GLY A 76 6.38 -15.97 4.97
N SER A 77 7.23 -16.23 5.98
CA SER A 77 6.78 -16.43 7.37
C SER A 77 6.35 -15.14 8.07
N LEU A 78 6.72 -13.98 7.54
CA LEU A 78 6.27 -12.66 8.02
C LEU A 78 4.80 -12.40 7.66
N SER A 79 3.91 -13.28 8.10
CA SER A 79 2.52 -13.37 7.65
C SER A 79 1.66 -12.14 7.90
N LYS A 80 2.08 -11.23 8.77
CA LYS A 80 1.35 -9.98 9.11
C LYS A 80 1.96 -8.74 8.48
N ILE A 81 3.04 -8.89 7.72
CA ILE A 81 3.75 -7.75 7.13
C ILE A 81 2.86 -7.04 6.10
N GLU A 82 2.75 -5.74 6.23
CA GLU A 82 2.04 -4.86 5.30
C GLU A 82 3.01 -4.00 4.48
N SER A 83 4.19 -3.70 5.05
CA SER A 83 5.21 -2.87 4.43
C SER A 83 6.58 -3.54 4.54
N LEU A 84 7.25 -3.72 3.40
CA LEU A 84 8.59 -4.30 3.30
C LEU A 84 9.46 -3.42 2.40
N ASP A 85 10.49 -2.80 2.97
CA ASP A 85 11.48 -2.03 2.22
C ASP A 85 12.89 -2.61 2.41
N LEU A 86 13.44 -3.17 1.35
CA LEU A 86 14.80 -3.70 1.28
C LEU A 86 15.67 -2.91 0.27
N SER A 87 15.20 -1.78 -0.21
CA SER A 87 15.83 -1.01 -1.27
C SER A 87 17.21 -0.47 -0.89
N MET A 88 18.00 -0.13 -1.90
CA MET A 88 19.30 0.51 -1.73
C MET A 88 20.23 -0.31 -0.81
N ASN A 89 20.46 -1.56 -1.19
CA ASN A 89 21.37 -2.50 -0.54
C ASN A 89 22.23 -3.22 -1.60
N ALA A 90 23.01 -4.22 -1.18
CA ALA A 90 23.79 -5.08 -2.07
C ALA A 90 23.22 -6.51 -2.14
N LEU A 91 21.92 -6.68 -1.88
CA LEU A 91 21.24 -7.98 -1.93
C LEU A 91 21.29 -8.56 -3.33
N SER A 92 21.50 -9.86 -3.44
CA SER A 92 21.68 -10.59 -4.69
C SER A 92 20.78 -11.83 -4.73
N GLY A 93 20.86 -12.60 -5.81
CA GLY A 93 20.05 -13.80 -5.95
C GLY A 93 18.64 -13.54 -6.51
N PRO A 94 17.85 -14.60 -6.64
CA PRO A 94 16.48 -14.50 -7.10
C PRO A 94 15.55 -13.98 -6.00
N ILE A 95 14.43 -13.38 -6.41
CA ILE A 95 13.33 -13.05 -5.50
C ILE A 95 12.66 -14.35 -5.05
N PRO A 96 12.60 -14.65 -3.73
CA PRO A 96 12.00 -15.89 -3.24
C PRO A 96 10.52 -16.01 -3.62
N GLN A 97 10.12 -17.20 -4.06
CA GLN A 97 8.70 -17.47 -4.36
C GLN A 97 7.80 -17.30 -3.12
N SER A 98 8.34 -17.55 -1.92
CA SER A 98 7.61 -17.38 -0.66
C SER A 98 7.17 -15.94 -0.39
N LEU A 99 7.76 -14.94 -1.05
CA LEU A 99 7.31 -13.54 -0.98
C LEU A 99 5.85 -13.40 -1.45
N SER A 100 5.41 -14.25 -2.37
CA SER A 100 4.01 -14.27 -2.85
C SER A 100 3.00 -14.75 -1.80
N SER A 101 3.45 -15.33 -0.68
CA SER A 101 2.60 -15.76 0.44
C SER A 101 2.25 -14.65 1.41
N LEU A 102 2.80 -13.46 1.24
CA LEU A 102 2.56 -12.29 2.10
C LEU A 102 1.23 -11.60 1.72
N ASN A 103 0.12 -12.17 2.16
CA ASN A 103 -1.22 -11.76 1.74
C ASN A 103 -1.64 -10.34 2.19
N PHE A 104 -0.98 -9.77 3.20
CA PHE A 104 -1.26 -8.42 3.70
C PHE A 104 -0.31 -7.35 3.14
N LEU A 105 0.68 -7.77 2.34
CA LEU A 105 1.69 -6.86 1.81
C LEU A 105 1.04 -5.84 0.87
N SER A 106 1.09 -4.57 1.25
CA SER A 106 0.54 -3.44 0.49
C SER A 106 1.61 -2.47 -0.01
N TYR A 107 2.83 -2.58 0.54
CA TYR A 107 3.99 -1.83 0.07
C TYR A 107 5.20 -2.73 0.00
N LEU A 108 5.87 -2.72 -1.14
CA LEU A 108 7.11 -3.45 -1.41
C LEU A 108 8.09 -2.52 -2.10
N ASN A 109 9.34 -2.54 -1.68
CA ASN A 109 10.42 -1.85 -2.38
C ASN A 109 11.69 -2.70 -2.36
N LEU A 110 12.11 -3.19 -3.51
CA LEU A 110 13.31 -3.99 -3.73
C LEU A 110 14.34 -3.27 -4.61
N SER A 111 14.08 -2.00 -4.94
CA SER A 111 14.87 -1.23 -5.89
C SER A 111 16.33 -1.08 -5.47
N PHE A 112 17.18 -0.85 -6.45
CA PHE A 112 18.62 -0.58 -6.24
C PHE A 112 19.33 -1.67 -5.41
N ASN A 113 19.27 -2.91 -5.92
CA ASN A 113 19.98 -4.08 -5.43
C ASN A 113 20.71 -4.81 -6.59
N LYS A 114 21.17 -6.02 -6.35
CA LYS A 114 21.82 -6.90 -7.35
C LYS A 114 20.97 -8.14 -7.62
N LEU A 115 19.65 -8.03 -7.49
CA LEU A 115 18.73 -9.14 -7.69
C LEU A 115 18.68 -9.55 -9.18
N TYR A 116 18.43 -10.83 -9.43
CA TYR A 116 18.34 -11.38 -10.79
C TYR A 116 17.27 -12.46 -10.91
N GLY A 117 17.01 -12.86 -12.14
CA GLY A 117 16.04 -13.90 -12.48
C GLY A 117 14.64 -13.35 -12.73
N ARG A 118 13.69 -14.24 -12.84
CA ARG A 118 12.29 -13.90 -13.08
C ARG A 118 11.64 -13.37 -11.81
N ILE A 119 10.89 -12.26 -11.94
CA ILE A 119 10.05 -11.76 -10.87
C ILE A 119 8.97 -12.79 -10.57
N SER A 120 8.87 -13.19 -9.29
CA SER A 120 7.89 -14.16 -8.83
C SER A 120 6.48 -13.65 -9.06
N THR A 121 5.60 -14.52 -9.56
CA THR A 121 4.19 -14.21 -9.77
C THR A 121 3.36 -14.81 -8.65
N GLY A 122 2.44 -14.02 -8.11
CA GLY A 122 1.49 -14.45 -7.07
C GLY A 122 0.39 -13.42 -6.94
N TYR A 123 -0.77 -13.80 -6.44
CA TYR A 123 -1.94 -12.91 -6.40
C TYR A 123 -1.62 -11.56 -5.76
N GLN A 124 -0.95 -11.57 -4.61
CA GLN A 124 -0.62 -10.32 -3.92
C GLN A 124 0.43 -9.49 -4.67
N LEU A 125 1.46 -10.13 -5.23
CA LEU A 125 2.50 -9.42 -5.98
C LEU A 125 1.98 -8.84 -7.30
N GLN A 126 0.92 -9.40 -7.88
CA GLN A 126 0.27 -8.85 -9.08
C GLN A 126 -0.48 -7.56 -8.81
N THR A 127 -0.86 -7.28 -7.54
CA THR A 127 -1.45 -5.99 -7.15
C THR A 127 -0.40 -4.89 -6.97
N LEU A 128 0.87 -5.28 -6.86
CA LEU A 128 2.04 -4.41 -6.73
C LEU A 128 2.76 -4.36 -8.09
N ASP A 129 2.09 -3.86 -9.10
CA ASP A 129 2.50 -3.86 -10.51
C ASP A 129 3.38 -2.67 -10.92
N ASP A 130 3.79 -1.84 -9.96
CA ASP A 130 4.68 -0.71 -10.23
C ASP A 130 6.12 -1.18 -10.52
N PRO A 131 6.64 -0.93 -11.74
CA PRO A 131 8.03 -1.27 -12.08
C PRO A 131 9.07 -0.63 -11.17
N SER A 132 8.77 0.50 -10.52
CA SER A 132 9.68 1.21 -9.63
C SER A 132 10.13 0.36 -8.44
N ILE A 133 9.32 -0.60 -8.00
CA ILE A 133 9.63 -1.57 -6.94
C ILE A 133 10.93 -2.32 -7.24
N TYR A 134 11.21 -2.59 -8.51
CA TYR A 134 12.30 -3.47 -8.98
C TYR A 134 13.42 -2.70 -9.66
N ILE A 135 13.30 -1.38 -9.84
CA ILE A 135 14.27 -0.55 -10.57
C ILE A 135 15.69 -0.69 -9.98
N GLY A 136 16.72 -0.57 -10.81
CA GLY A 136 18.11 -0.69 -10.36
C GLY A 136 18.60 -2.12 -10.13
N ASN A 137 17.79 -3.15 -10.45
CA ASN A 137 18.19 -4.56 -10.47
C ASN A 137 18.35 -5.04 -11.92
N GLY A 138 19.54 -4.86 -12.48
CA GLY A 138 19.78 -5.17 -13.90
C GLY A 138 19.60 -6.63 -14.31
N GLY A 139 19.59 -7.55 -13.36
CA GLY A 139 19.41 -8.99 -13.58
C GLY A 139 17.97 -9.48 -13.56
N LEU A 140 17.00 -8.66 -13.14
CA LEU A 140 15.59 -9.04 -13.09
C LEU A 140 14.92 -8.97 -14.46
N CYS A 141 13.90 -9.79 -14.67
CA CYS A 141 13.09 -9.88 -15.87
C CYS A 141 11.64 -10.32 -15.56
N GLY A 142 10.75 -10.15 -16.52
CA GLY A 142 9.33 -10.50 -16.39
C GLY A 142 8.49 -9.35 -15.83
N VAL A 143 7.17 -9.52 -15.85
CA VAL A 143 6.21 -8.51 -15.41
C VAL A 143 6.46 -8.13 -13.94
N PRO A 144 6.40 -6.81 -13.59
CA PRO A 144 5.95 -5.67 -14.39
C PRO A 144 7.06 -5.01 -15.24
N LEU A 145 8.29 -5.54 -15.24
CA LEU A 145 9.36 -5.02 -16.08
C LEU A 145 9.12 -5.36 -17.56
N LEU A 146 9.49 -4.43 -18.44
CA LEU A 146 9.39 -4.65 -19.89
C LEU A 146 10.46 -5.63 -20.44
N LYS A 147 11.38 -6.10 -19.59
CA LYS A 147 12.48 -6.98 -19.95
C LYS A 147 12.00 -8.43 -19.96
N SER A 148 11.99 -9.06 -21.14
CA SER A 148 11.69 -10.49 -21.29
C SER A 148 12.76 -11.36 -20.62
N CYS A 149 12.34 -12.48 -20.04
CA CYS A 149 13.27 -13.44 -19.46
C CYS A 149 13.90 -14.35 -20.51
N PRO A 150 15.15 -14.81 -20.33
CA PRO A 150 15.75 -15.82 -21.17
C PRO A 150 14.87 -17.08 -21.24
N GLY A 151 14.53 -17.51 -22.44
CA GLY A 151 13.65 -18.65 -22.68
C GLY A 151 12.18 -18.34 -22.90
N ASP A 152 11.76 -17.06 -22.78
CA ASP A 152 10.42 -16.62 -23.20
C ASP A 152 10.31 -16.48 -24.74
N ASP A 153 11.43 -16.55 -25.45
CA ASP A 153 11.50 -16.58 -26.90
C ASP A 153 10.98 -17.94 -27.43
N LYS A 154 9.68 -18.17 -27.34
CA LYS A 154 9.05 -19.12 -28.26
C LYS A 154 9.13 -18.49 -29.62
N PRO A 155 9.54 -19.26 -30.66
CA PRO A 155 9.52 -18.74 -32.03
C PRO A 155 8.11 -18.22 -32.29
N SER A 156 8.01 -16.92 -32.41
CA SER A 156 6.82 -16.27 -32.89
C SER A 156 6.60 -16.83 -34.30
N PHE A 157 5.65 -17.74 -34.45
CA PHE A 157 5.02 -17.91 -35.76
C PHE A 157 4.48 -16.54 -36.14
N VAL A 158 5.23 -15.89 -37.01
CA VAL A 158 4.81 -14.71 -37.73
C VAL A 158 3.55 -15.11 -38.50
N ASN A 159 2.41 -14.79 -37.95
CA ASN A 159 1.19 -14.68 -38.68
C ASN A 159 0.39 -13.54 -38.05
N GLN A 160 0.37 -12.49 -38.82
CA GLN A 160 -0.59 -11.39 -38.86
C GLN A 160 -0.76 -10.50 -37.62
N PRO A 161 -0.87 -9.22 -37.87
CA PRO A 161 -1.23 -8.25 -36.84
C PRO A 161 -2.68 -8.53 -36.41
N THR A 162 -2.84 -9.35 -35.39
CA THR A 162 -4.08 -9.38 -34.66
C THR A 162 -4.02 -8.18 -33.71
N GLU A 163 -4.27 -7.01 -34.31
CA GLU A 163 -4.67 -5.87 -33.51
C GLU A 163 -5.77 -6.33 -32.56
N THR A 164 -5.38 -6.45 -31.27
CA THR A 164 -6.21 -6.04 -30.15
C THR A 164 -7.71 -6.31 -30.25
N LYS A 165 -8.11 -7.55 -30.11
CA LYS A 165 -9.50 -7.80 -29.71
C LYS A 165 -9.75 -7.48 -28.22
N LEU A 166 -8.74 -7.59 -27.35
CA LEU A 166 -8.90 -7.30 -25.91
C LEU A 166 -9.15 -5.81 -25.56
N THR A 167 -8.58 -4.89 -26.35
CA THR A 167 -8.84 -3.45 -26.13
C THR A 167 -10.17 -3.00 -26.67
N LYS A 168 -10.71 -3.69 -27.69
CA LYS A 168 -11.98 -3.35 -28.27
C LYS A 168 -13.15 -3.77 -27.38
N ASP A 169 -13.07 -4.97 -26.79
CA ASP A 169 -14.10 -5.46 -25.87
C ASP A 169 -14.17 -4.62 -24.58
N ASN A 170 -13.01 -4.21 -24.04
CA ASN A 170 -12.99 -3.33 -22.87
C ASN A 170 -13.52 -1.92 -23.19
N HIS A 171 -13.25 -1.40 -24.37
CA HIS A 171 -13.77 -0.09 -24.79
C HIS A 171 -15.29 -0.14 -25.03
N GLU A 172 -15.79 -1.19 -25.65
CA GLU A 172 -17.25 -1.39 -25.81
C GLU A 172 -17.93 -1.55 -24.43
N LEU A 173 -17.36 -2.36 -23.53
CA LEU A 173 -17.91 -2.56 -22.19
C LEU A 173 -17.93 -1.25 -21.40
N LEU A 174 -16.86 -0.44 -21.50
CA LEU A 174 -16.79 0.88 -20.90
C LEU A 174 -17.83 1.84 -21.48
N MET A 175 -18.00 1.83 -22.80
CA MET A 175 -19.00 2.65 -23.47
C MET A 175 -20.43 2.30 -23.03
N TRP A 176 -20.76 1.00 -22.95
CA TRP A 176 -22.05 0.55 -22.43
C TRP A 176 -22.24 0.87 -20.94
N PHE A 177 -21.17 0.79 -20.14
CA PHE A 177 -21.19 1.19 -18.74
C PHE A 177 -21.50 2.68 -18.58
N TYR A 178 -20.82 3.55 -19.32
CA TYR A 178 -21.07 4.99 -19.27
C TYR A 178 -22.42 5.38 -19.92
N ALA A 179 -22.84 4.65 -20.95
CA ALA A 179 -24.16 4.84 -21.57
C ALA A 179 -25.30 4.52 -20.59
N GLY A 180 -25.12 3.58 -19.68
CA GLY A 180 -26.09 3.27 -18.64
C GLY A 180 -25.97 4.15 -17.39
N LEU A 181 -24.74 4.44 -16.96
CA LEU A 181 -24.46 5.20 -15.74
C LEU A 181 -24.97 6.66 -15.86
N GLY A 182 -24.72 7.31 -16.99
CA GLY A 182 -25.11 8.70 -17.24
C GLY A 182 -26.63 8.90 -17.13
N PRO A 183 -27.42 8.25 -17.97
CA PRO A 183 -28.89 8.36 -17.93
C PRO A 183 -29.49 7.89 -16.61
N GLY A 184 -28.99 6.78 -16.04
CA GLY A 184 -29.47 6.26 -14.74
C GLY A 184 -29.25 7.23 -13.61
N PHE A 185 -28.07 7.84 -13.54
CA PHE A 185 -27.76 8.87 -12.55
C PHE A 185 -28.66 10.11 -12.73
N PHE A 186 -28.86 10.54 -13.98
CA PHE A 186 -29.67 11.71 -14.29
C PHE A 186 -31.13 11.52 -13.91
N VAL A 187 -31.72 10.36 -14.24
CA VAL A 187 -33.09 10.01 -13.87
C VAL A 187 -33.25 9.92 -12.36
N GLY A 188 -32.31 9.26 -11.67
CA GLY A 188 -32.31 9.18 -10.21
C GLY A 188 -32.17 10.55 -9.53
N PHE A 189 -31.27 11.38 -10.05
CA PHE A 189 -31.05 12.74 -9.52
C PHE A 189 -32.28 13.64 -9.72
N ILE A 190 -32.89 13.62 -10.92
CA ILE A 190 -34.13 14.35 -11.19
C ILE A 190 -35.26 13.84 -10.31
N GLY A 191 -35.37 12.51 -10.10
CA GLY A 191 -36.36 11.91 -9.20
C GLY A 191 -36.24 12.46 -7.77
N VAL A 192 -35.02 12.52 -7.24
CA VAL A 192 -34.74 13.11 -5.91
C VAL A 192 -35.06 14.60 -5.88
N LEU A 193 -34.66 15.36 -6.90
CA LEU A 193 -34.98 16.78 -6.99
C LEU A 193 -36.49 17.03 -7.05
N CYS A 194 -37.21 16.26 -7.86
CA CYS A 194 -38.67 16.36 -7.97
C CYS A 194 -39.34 16.07 -6.61
N THR A 195 -38.91 15.04 -5.90
CA THR A 195 -39.47 14.72 -4.58
C THR A 195 -39.20 15.82 -3.55
N LEU A 196 -38.01 16.45 -3.59
CA LEU A 196 -37.63 17.55 -2.73
C LEU A 196 -38.38 18.85 -3.07
N LEU A 197 -38.67 19.09 -4.35
CA LEU A 197 -39.38 20.32 -4.77
C LEU A 197 -40.90 20.22 -4.58
N PHE A 198 -41.51 19.06 -4.86
CA PHE A 198 -42.96 18.90 -4.86
C PHE A 198 -43.53 18.39 -3.53
N LYS A 199 -42.75 17.71 -2.69
CA LYS A 199 -43.19 17.22 -1.37
C LYS A 199 -42.61 18.06 -0.22
N THR A 200 -43.33 19.04 0.26
CA THR A 200 -42.91 19.94 1.35
C THR A 200 -42.50 19.20 2.63
N SER A 201 -43.20 18.11 2.98
CA SER A 201 -42.87 17.30 4.17
C SER A 201 -41.48 16.63 4.06
N TRP A 202 -41.06 16.13 2.87
CA TRP A 202 -39.79 15.50 2.67
C TRP A 202 -38.65 16.52 2.64
N ARG A 203 -38.90 17.68 2.08
CA ARG A 203 -37.97 18.81 2.10
C ARG A 203 -37.58 19.20 3.52
N TYR A 204 -38.60 19.37 4.39
CA TYR A 204 -38.35 19.74 5.78
C TYR A 204 -37.53 18.67 6.53
N THR A 205 -37.86 17.38 6.35
CA THR A 205 -37.15 16.26 6.99
C THR A 205 -35.70 16.17 6.51
N TYR A 206 -35.48 16.36 5.21
CA TYR A 206 -34.12 16.29 4.61
C TYR A 206 -33.23 17.43 5.15
N PHE A 207 -33.69 18.67 5.14
CA PHE A 207 -32.89 19.78 5.64
C PHE A 207 -32.68 19.70 7.15
N LYS A 208 -33.65 19.23 7.91
CA LYS A 208 -33.49 18.98 9.34
C LYS A 208 -32.46 17.90 9.64
N CYS A 209 -32.42 16.84 8.85
CA CYS A 209 -31.40 15.77 8.95
C CYS A 209 -30.01 16.31 8.63
N LEU A 210 -29.86 17.13 7.59
CA LEU A 210 -28.60 17.78 7.23
C LEU A 210 -28.10 18.71 8.35
N GLU A 211 -28.98 19.52 8.92
CA GLU A 211 -28.65 20.43 10.02
C GLU A 211 -28.15 19.67 11.26
N ILE A 212 -28.86 18.59 11.64
CA ILE A 212 -28.43 17.72 12.75
C ILE A 212 -27.07 17.10 12.50
N THR A 213 -26.82 16.62 11.27
CA THR A 213 -25.54 16.00 10.89
C THR A 213 -24.43 17.03 10.89
N PHE A 214 -24.67 18.21 10.32
CA PHE A 214 -23.72 19.32 10.31
C PHE A 214 -23.35 19.79 11.72
N ASN A 215 -24.33 19.93 12.61
CA ASN A 215 -24.12 20.32 14.01
C ASN A 215 -23.34 19.24 14.78
N LYS A 216 -23.55 17.94 14.50
CA LYS A 216 -22.75 16.85 15.08
C LYS A 216 -21.31 16.89 14.60
N VAL A 217 -21.07 17.17 13.33
CA VAL A 217 -19.71 17.30 12.78
C VAL A 217 -19.00 18.51 13.39
N LEU A 218 -19.68 19.66 13.47
CA LEU A 218 -19.12 20.87 14.09
C LEU A 218 -18.83 20.69 15.58
N SER A 219 -19.72 20.04 16.33
CA SER A 219 -19.47 19.75 17.75
C SER A 219 -18.31 18.76 17.93
N GLY A 220 -18.19 17.77 17.05
CA GLY A 220 -17.04 16.84 17.03
C GLY A 220 -15.71 17.54 16.75
N ILE A 221 -15.71 18.54 15.86
CA ILE A 221 -14.51 19.35 15.54
C ILE A 221 -14.19 20.30 16.70
N SER A 222 -15.21 20.89 17.33
CA SER A 222 -15.03 21.83 18.46
C SER A 222 -14.49 21.15 19.70
N ILE A 223 -14.89 19.91 19.98
CA ILE A 223 -14.34 19.09 21.08
C ILE A 223 -12.88 18.74 20.84
N LYS A 224 -12.47 18.50 19.58
CA LYS A 224 -11.06 18.27 19.22
C LYS A 224 -10.18 19.54 19.39
N ARG A 225 -10.75 20.72 19.23
CA ARG A 225 -10.02 22.00 19.32
C ARG A 225 -9.82 22.48 20.77
N ASN A 226 -10.70 22.09 21.71
CA ASN A 226 -10.58 22.44 23.13
C ASN A 226 -9.76 21.42 23.95
N ARG A 227 -9.15 20.40 23.33
CA ARG A 227 -8.25 19.44 23.98
C ARG A 227 -6.78 19.63 23.53
N ARG A 228 -6.42 20.81 23.08
CA ARG A 228 -5.02 21.20 22.82
C ARG A 228 -4.58 22.28 23.78
#